data_6c30b5250b612ce5fe912a037ba9d63b
#
_entry.id   6c30b5250b612ce5fe912a037ba9d63b
#
_cell.length_a   1.000
_cell.length_b   1.000
_cell.length_c   1.000
_cell.angle_alpha   90.00
_cell.angle_beta   90.00
_cell.angle_gamma   90.00
#
_symmetry.space_group_name_H-M   'P 1'
#
loop_
_entity.id
_entity.type
_entity.pdbx_description
1 polymer ?
#
loop_
_entity_poly.entity_id
_entity_poly.type
_entity_poly.pdbx_seq_one_letter_code
_entity_poly.pdbx_strand_id
1 'polypeptide(L)'
;MEIPSYNQYDYSNQSFCYYNMVLAELKISVQILTDIQKYSVWDLLDKITDLKKDKQSLEIVIEQKKGIIDRYEKKRKAEQAGISSSSKYSIVKYKKTKSSLSDQDITKIFSSLRSIQDIIKLKDKWNYIRHDEKLQRLYNIITPLTKLDEMVGLDQVKEDIFKVIVYWIQNPHTDEYLHTIIEGPPGVGKTEFAKIYADIFVRLGILKSSKFIEIKKDDLVAKYLGQTSHRTKELLESGMGGVIFLDEAYSLGNAEGRDSFAKEAIDMINQYLSERKKDFMFIVAGYSDDLEKCFFAFNKGLKRRFAHKFTIESYTPEELGQIFLRKIKTCGYTLDKSIDIDKFFKTHKARFVSFGGDIEKFVNYIKYDQSLRCFKSNILSKLIIPEDMQTSITKLSQPEIYQPPAGMYV
;
A
#
# COMPACT_ATOMS: atom_id res chain seq x y z
N MET A 1 44.95 -36.84 18.26
CA MET A 1 43.67 -36.08 18.22
C MET A 1 43.70 -35.29 16.91
N GLU A 2 43.07 -35.89 15.90
CA GLU A 2 43.03 -35.33 14.53
C GLU A 2 41.91 -34.31 14.46
N ILE A 3 42.22 -33.17 13.85
CA ILE A 3 41.24 -32.10 13.56
C ILE A 3 40.53 -32.53 12.27
N PRO A 4 39.18 -32.62 12.22
CA PRO A 4 38.52 -32.97 10.98
C PRO A 4 38.60 -31.80 10.00
N SER A 5 39.10 -32.12 8.80
CA SER A 5 39.13 -31.26 7.63
C SER A 5 37.71 -30.80 7.24
N TYR A 6 37.51 -29.50 7.11
CA TYR A 6 36.33 -28.91 6.49
C TYR A 6 36.32 -29.25 4.99
N ASN A 7 35.55 -30.28 4.65
CA ASN A 7 35.33 -30.71 3.27
C ASN A 7 34.09 -30.07 2.67
N GLN A 8 34.37 -29.44 1.53
CA GLN A 8 33.52 -29.34 0.34
C GLN A 8 32.02 -29.07 0.58
N TYR A 9 31.64 -27.82 0.68
CA TYR A 9 30.29 -27.40 0.29
C TYR A 9 30.21 -27.51 -1.24
N ASP A 10 29.48 -28.55 -1.68
CA ASP A 10 29.19 -28.84 -3.07
C ASP A 10 28.18 -27.80 -3.61
N TYR A 11 28.67 -26.77 -4.27
CA TYR A 11 27.86 -25.70 -4.87
C TYR A 11 27.01 -26.19 -6.06
N SER A 12 27.27 -27.39 -6.60
CA SER A 12 26.42 -28.03 -7.60
C SER A 12 25.07 -28.42 -6.98
N ASN A 13 25.03 -28.81 -5.71
CA ASN A 13 23.81 -29.11 -4.96
C ASN A 13 23.01 -27.87 -4.63
N GLN A 14 23.61 -26.73 -4.41
CA GLN A 14 22.86 -25.47 -4.16
C GLN A 14 22.20 -24.92 -5.43
N SER A 15 22.86 -25.02 -6.58
CA SER A 15 22.24 -24.69 -7.88
C SER A 15 21.08 -25.63 -8.21
N PHE A 16 21.25 -26.93 -7.90
CA PHE A 16 20.20 -27.94 -8.10
C PHE A 16 19.04 -27.76 -7.12
N CYS A 17 19.30 -27.41 -5.86
CA CYS A 17 18.29 -27.08 -4.88
C CYS A 17 17.50 -25.82 -5.26
N TYR A 18 18.17 -24.81 -5.79
CA TYR A 18 17.52 -23.56 -6.27
C TYR A 18 16.66 -23.81 -7.51
N TYR A 19 17.17 -24.61 -8.47
CA TYR A 19 16.41 -25.00 -9.66
C TYR A 19 15.16 -25.82 -9.29
N ASN A 20 15.28 -26.71 -8.30
CA ASN A 20 14.15 -27.49 -7.80
C ASN A 20 13.16 -26.63 -6.99
N MET A 21 13.61 -25.58 -6.31
CA MET A 21 12.73 -24.65 -5.60
C MET A 21 11.93 -23.77 -6.60
N VAL A 22 12.56 -23.30 -7.65
CA VAL A 22 11.88 -22.56 -8.75
C VAL A 22 10.93 -23.49 -9.51
N LEU A 23 11.30 -24.77 -9.72
CA LEU A 23 10.41 -25.78 -10.32
C LEU A 23 9.25 -26.15 -9.38
N ALA A 24 9.45 -26.16 -8.07
CA ALA A 24 8.39 -26.38 -7.10
C ALA A 24 7.40 -25.20 -7.07
N GLU A 25 7.87 -23.95 -7.14
CA GLU A 25 7.03 -22.77 -7.26
C GLU A 25 6.26 -22.73 -8.59
N LEU A 26 6.91 -23.13 -9.69
CA LEU A 26 6.25 -23.31 -10.99
C LEU A 26 5.22 -24.46 -10.95
N LYS A 27 5.49 -25.56 -10.26
CA LYS A 27 4.53 -26.65 -10.07
C LYS A 27 3.34 -26.23 -9.21
N ILE A 28 3.55 -25.44 -8.16
CA ILE A 28 2.48 -24.84 -7.35
C ILE A 28 1.63 -23.91 -8.22
N SER A 29 2.24 -23.11 -9.08
CA SER A 29 1.53 -22.26 -10.03
C SER A 29 0.74 -23.07 -11.09
N VAL A 30 1.24 -24.23 -11.51
CA VAL A 30 0.54 -25.17 -12.40
C VAL A 30 -0.57 -25.94 -11.65
N GLN A 31 -0.38 -26.26 -10.39
CA GLN A 31 -1.42 -26.89 -9.55
C GLN A 31 -2.62 -25.95 -9.33
N ILE A 32 -2.34 -24.65 -9.21
CA ILE A 32 -3.40 -23.60 -9.18
C ILE A 32 -4.15 -23.55 -10.54
N LEU A 33 -3.49 -23.87 -11.64
CA LEU A 33 -4.09 -23.93 -12.98
C LEU A 33 -4.95 -25.19 -13.19
N THR A 34 -4.74 -26.28 -12.44
CA THR A 34 -5.60 -27.48 -12.49
C THR A 34 -6.90 -27.34 -11.70
N ASP A 35 -7.01 -26.37 -10.79
CA ASP A 35 -8.29 -25.98 -10.15
C ASP A 35 -9.19 -25.07 -11.02
N ILE A 36 -8.86 -24.95 -12.28
CA ILE A 36 -9.45 -24.05 -13.30
C ILE A 36 -10.96 -24.23 -13.52
N GLN A 37 -11.56 -25.32 -13.13
CA GLN A 37 -13.01 -25.54 -13.27
C GLN A 37 -13.88 -24.60 -12.39
N LYS A 38 -13.27 -23.79 -11.52
CA LYS A 38 -13.98 -22.88 -10.59
C LYS A 38 -13.92 -21.39 -10.96
N TYR A 39 -13.15 -21.00 -11.99
CA TYR A 39 -12.94 -19.58 -12.32
C TYR A 39 -13.56 -19.21 -13.65
N SER A 40 -14.07 -17.98 -13.75
CA SER A 40 -14.53 -17.43 -15.03
C SER A 40 -13.34 -17.17 -15.98
N VAL A 41 -13.59 -17.10 -17.28
CA VAL A 41 -12.55 -16.80 -18.29
C VAL A 41 -11.86 -15.46 -18.00
N TRP A 42 -12.55 -14.52 -17.41
CA TRP A 42 -12.01 -13.20 -17.04
C TRP A 42 -11.07 -13.26 -15.83
N ASP A 43 -11.41 -14.04 -14.80
CA ASP A 43 -10.53 -14.27 -13.65
C ASP A 43 -9.22 -14.96 -14.08
N LEU A 44 -9.30 -15.81 -15.09
CA LEU A 44 -8.14 -16.49 -15.66
C LEU A 44 -7.24 -15.53 -16.45
N LEU A 45 -7.83 -14.62 -17.22
CA LEU A 45 -7.10 -13.60 -17.97
C LEU A 45 -6.37 -12.61 -17.04
N ASP A 46 -6.99 -12.20 -15.95
CA ASP A 46 -6.35 -11.36 -14.95
C ASP A 46 -5.20 -12.09 -14.25
N LYS A 47 -5.40 -13.34 -13.85
CA LYS A 47 -4.32 -14.18 -13.29
C LYS A 47 -3.17 -14.42 -14.27
N ILE A 48 -3.46 -14.66 -15.57
CA ILE A 48 -2.42 -14.79 -16.59
C ILE A 48 -1.65 -13.49 -16.75
N THR A 49 -2.31 -12.35 -16.63
CA THR A 49 -1.67 -11.03 -16.74
C THR A 49 -0.76 -10.77 -15.54
N ASP A 50 -1.17 -11.14 -14.34
CA ASP A 50 -0.35 -11.02 -13.13
C ASP A 50 0.82 -12.00 -13.16
N LEU A 51 0.62 -13.26 -13.55
CA LEU A 51 1.70 -14.24 -13.72
C LEU A 51 2.72 -13.83 -14.79
N LYS A 52 2.31 -13.12 -15.85
CA LYS A 52 3.24 -12.55 -16.84
C LYS A 52 4.10 -11.44 -16.25
N LYS A 53 3.53 -10.58 -15.39
CA LYS A 53 4.30 -9.54 -14.67
C LYS A 53 5.28 -10.17 -13.69
N ASP A 54 4.85 -11.18 -12.94
CA ASP A 54 5.70 -11.90 -11.99
C ASP A 54 6.82 -12.64 -12.70
N LYS A 55 6.54 -13.29 -13.82
CA LYS A 55 7.55 -13.92 -14.67
C LYS A 55 8.61 -12.91 -15.13
N GLN A 56 8.19 -11.75 -15.60
CA GLN A 56 9.13 -10.71 -16.05
C GLN A 56 9.99 -10.18 -14.89
N SER A 57 9.43 -10.05 -13.70
CA SER A 57 10.15 -9.67 -12.49
C SER A 57 11.17 -10.74 -12.07
N LEU A 58 10.79 -12.02 -12.14
CA LEU A 58 11.67 -13.16 -11.85
C LEU A 58 12.80 -13.29 -12.87
N GLU A 59 12.54 -13.06 -14.16
CA GLU A 59 13.57 -13.06 -15.19
C GLU A 59 14.67 -12.02 -14.94
N ILE A 60 14.29 -10.82 -14.48
CA ILE A 60 15.23 -9.77 -14.08
C ILE A 60 16.10 -10.22 -12.88
N VAL A 61 15.49 -10.86 -11.88
CA VAL A 61 16.20 -11.37 -10.70
C VAL A 61 17.14 -12.53 -11.08
N ILE A 62 16.70 -13.42 -11.96
CA ILE A 62 17.52 -14.54 -12.47
C ILE A 62 18.75 -13.98 -13.21
N GLU A 63 18.59 -13.00 -14.09
CA GLU A 63 19.69 -12.41 -14.84
C GLU A 63 20.70 -11.70 -13.94
N GLN A 64 20.21 -10.99 -12.91
CA GLN A 64 21.09 -10.40 -11.88
C GLN A 64 21.88 -11.47 -11.11
N LYS A 65 21.23 -12.58 -10.75
CA LYS A 65 21.88 -13.71 -10.03
C LYS A 65 22.87 -14.45 -10.91
N LYS A 66 22.59 -14.65 -12.21
CA LYS A 66 23.55 -15.21 -13.18
C LYS A 66 24.83 -14.38 -13.24
N GLY A 67 24.72 -13.06 -13.33
CA GLY A 67 25.89 -12.17 -13.32
C GLY A 67 26.71 -12.23 -12.03
N ILE A 68 26.11 -12.63 -10.90
CA ILE A 68 26.84 -12.88 -9.64
C ILE A 68 27.55 -14.23 -9.72
N ILE A 69 26.86 -15.28 -10.17
CA ILE A 69 27.43 -16.64 -10.32
C ILE A 69 28.63 -16.63 -11.27
N ASP A 70 28.53 -15.98 -12.44
CA ASP A 70 29.64 -15.85 -13.40
C ASP A 70 30.88 -15.18 -12.79
N ARG A 71 30.66 -14.21 -11.90
CA ARG A 71 31.76 -13.54 -11.18
C ARG A 71 32.45 -14.48 -10.18
N TYR A 72 31.65 -15.29 -9.45
CA TYR A 72 32.19 -16.29 -8.53
C TYR A 72 32.93 -17.43 -9.25
N GLU A 73 32.38 -17.90 -10.39
CA GLU A 73 33.04 -18.93 -11.20
C GLU A 73 34.35 -18.45 -11.80
N LYS A 74 34.41 -17.22 -12.29
CA LYS A 74 35.68 -16.60 -12.76
C LYS A 74 36.71 -16.48 -11.64
N LYS A 75 36.29 -16.12 -10.44
CA LYS A 75 37.16 -16.06 -9.26
C LYS A 75 37.64 -17.43 -8.87
N ARG A 76 36.80 -18.45 -8.84
CA ARG A 76 37.13 -19.83 -8.52
C ARG A 76 38.10 -20.44 -9.55
N LYS A 77 37.88 -20.19 -10.85
CA LYS A 77 38.82 -20.64 -11.91
C LYS A 77 40.19 -19.98 -11.79
N ALA A 78 40.26 -18.73 -11.38
CA ALA A 78 41.53 -18.03 -11.12
C ALA A 78 42.25 -18.61 -9.89
N GLU A 79 41.53 -18.97 -8.83
CA GLU A 79 42.07 -19.60 -7.63
C GLU A 79 42.55 -21.05 -7.88
N GLN A 80 41.83 -21.82 -8.70
CA GLN A 80 42.21 -23.19 -9.09
C GLN A 80 43.39 -23.25 -10.09
N ALA A 81 43.63 -22.18 -10.84
CA ALA A 81 44.76 -22.10 -11.77
C ALA A 81 46.12 -21.88 -11.10
N GLY A 82 46.18 -21.94 -9.76
CA GLY A 82 47.48 -21.93 -9.04
C GLY A 82 48.28 -20.65 -9.19
N ILE A 83 47.66 -19.53 -9.51
CA ILE A 83 48.32 -18.24 -9.56
C ILE A 83 48.53 -17.79 -8.12
N SER A 84 49.71 -18.13 -7.58
CA SER A 84 50.16 -17.70 -6.26
C SER A 84 50.08 -16.17 -6.15
N SER A 85 49.51 -15.70 -5.07
CA SER A 85 49.25 -14.31 -4.74
C SER A 85 50.51 -13.52 -4.34
N SER A 86 51.62 -13.77 -4.95
CA SER A 86 52.82 -12.99 -4.73
C SER A 86 53.33 -12.45 -6.06
N SER A 87 52.87 -11.41 -6.52
CA SER A 87 53.43 -10.43 -7.43
C SER A 87 52.35 -9.89 -8.40
N LYS A 88 52.05 -8.62 -8.19
CA LYS A 88 51.35 -7.79 -9.17
C LYS A 88 49.86 -8.05 -9.45
N TYR A 89 49.07 -8.43 -8.48
CA TYR A 89 47.75 -7.77 -8.40
C TYR A 89 48.01 -6.43 -7.69
N SER A 90 48.43 -5.43 -8.45
CA SER A 90 47.99 -4.10 -8.16
C SER A 90 46.48 -4.27 -7.91
N ILE A 91 46.09 -4.03 -6.68
CA ILE A 91 44.71 -3.71 -6.36
C ILE A 91 44.26 -2.91 -7.57
N VAL A 92 43.42 -3.50 -8.45
CA VAL A 92 42.67 -2.71 -9.38
C VAL A 92 41.88 -1.87 -8.41
N LYS A 93 42.45 -0.74 -8.02
CA LYS A 93 41.69 0.38 -7.49
C LYS A 93 40.61 0.48 -8.54
N TYR A 94 39.44 -0.02 -8.21
CA TYR A 94 38.28 0.31 -8.98
C TYR A 94 38.45 1.79 -9.24
N LYS A 95 38.84 2.15 -10.44
CA LYS A 95 38.76 3.52 -10.89
C LYS A 95 37.33 3.85 -10.52
N LYS A 96 37.14 4.69 -9.47
CA LYS A 96 35.89 5.34 -9.20
C LYS A 96 35.43 5.80 -10.57
N THR A 97 34.60 4.99 -11.22
CA THR A 97 33.99 5.44 -12.46
C THR A 97 33.45 6.80 -12.08
N LYS A 98 33.71 7.83 -12.82
CA LYS A 98 33.41 9.25 -12.61
C LYS A 98 31.89 9.53 -12.40
N SER A 99 31.16 8.66 -11.74
CA SER A 99 29.71 8.72 -11.49
C SER A 99 29.32 8.67 -10.01
N SER A 100 30.26 8.69 -9.07
CA SER A 100 29.90 8.96 -7.68
C SER A 100 29.69 10.47 -7.52
N LEU A 101 28.48 10.85 -7.11
CA LEU A 101 28.18 12.24 -6.72
C LEU A 101 29.19 12.70 -5.66
N SER A 102 29.64 13.94 -5.77
CA SER A 102 30.42 14.54 -4.68
C SER A 102 29.48 14.83 -3.48
N ASP A 103 30.03 14.95 -2.28
CA ASP A 103 29.25 15.32 -1.09
C ASP A 103 28.49 16.64 -1.30
N GLN A 104 29.04 17.56 -2.10
CA GLN A 104 28.37 18.81 -2.48
C GLN A 104 27.17 18.55 -3.38
N ASP A 105 27.24 17.60 -4.32
CA ASP A 105 26.10 17.27 -5.19
C ASP A 105 25.02 16.54 -4.42
N ILE A 106 25.37 15.67 -3.49
CA ILE A 106 24.45 15.02 -2.57
C ILE A 106 23.70 16.07 -1.72
N THR A 107 24.44 17.02 -1.15
CA THR A 107 23.86 18.12 -0.38
C THR A 107 22.91 18.97 -1.23
N LYS A 108 23.24 19.27 -2.50
CA LYS A 108 22.37 19.98 -3.43
C LYS A 108 21.09 19.20 -3.72
N ILE A 109 21.18 17.87 -3.88
CA ILE A 109 19.99 17.04 -4.09
C ILE A 109 19.07 17.16 -2.87
N PHE A 110 19.57 16.92 -1.64
CA PHE A 110 18.76 17.01 -0.43
C PHE A 110 18.16 18.42 -0.25
N SER A 111 18.93 19.47 -0.51
CA SER A 111 18.44 20.85 -0.40
C SER A 111 17.37 21.22 -1.44
N SER A 112 17.26 20.46 -2.53
CA SER A 112 16.24 20.66 -3.57
C SER A 112 14.93 19.95 -3.28
N LEU A 113 14.89 18.96 -2.36
CA LEU A 113 13.69 18.21 -2.04
C LEU A 113 12.77 19.06 -1.16
N ARG A 114 11.55 19.33 -1.63
CA ARG A 114 10.51 20.10 -0.93
C ARG A 114 9.20 19.34 -0.78
N SER A 115 9.00 18.30 -1.59
CA SER A 115 7.75 17.58 -1.71
C SER A 115 7.97 16.11 -2.09
N ILE A 116 6.91 15.30 -2.02
CA ILE A 116 6.94 13.91 -2.51
C ILE A 116 7.22 13.85 -4.01
N GLN A 117 6.77 14.84 -4.79
CA GLN A 117 6.99 14.92 -6.24
C GLN A 117 8.48 15.07 -6.55
N ASP A 118 9.24 15.79 -5.73
CA ASP A 118 10.68 15.93 -5.92
C ASP A 118 11.42 14.63 -5.63
N ILE A 119 10.94 13.83 -4.66
CA ILE A 119 11.47 12.47 -4.43
C ILE A 119 11.18 11.58 -5.64
N ILE A 120 9.96 11.64 -6.20
CA ILE A 120 9.57 10.84 -7.38
C ILE A 120 10.48 11.15 -8.58
N LYS A 121 10.85 12.42 -8.80
CA LYS A 121 11.78 12.83 -9.87
C LYS A 121 13.18 12.21 -9.75
N LEU A 122 13.55 11.69 -8.58
CA LEU A 122 14.83 10.97 -8.42
C LEU A 122 14.89 9.65 -9.21
N LYS A 123 13.74 9.15 -9.71
CA LYS A 123 13.67 7.91 -10.48
C LYS A 123 14.68 7.86 -11.62
N ASP A 124 14.85 8.95 -12.34
CA ASP A 124 15.73 9.03 -13.50
C ASP A 124 17.22 9.18 -13.12
N LYS A 125 17.51 9.40 -11.84
CA LYS A 125 18.86 9.66 -11.32
C LYS A 125 19.50 8.44 -10.65
N TRP A 126 18.90 7.24 -10.73
CA TRP A 126 19.35 6.05 -10.01
C TRP A 126 20.85 5.75 -10.14
N ASN A 127 21.39 5.83 -11.35
CA ASN A 127 22.80 5.53 -11.59
C ASN A 127 23.77 6.41 -10.80
N TYR A 128 23.32 7.58 -10.38
CA TYR A 128 24.12 8.55 -9.63
C TYR A 128 23.90 8.42 -8.12
N ILE A 129 22.67 8.17 -7.67
CA ILE A 129 22.27 8.20 -6.25
C ILE A 129 22.47 6.89 -5.49
N ARG A 130 22.68 5.77 -6.19
CA ARG A 130 22.79 4.42 -5.61
C ARG A 130 23.96 4.21 -4.63
N HIS A 131 24.86 5.18 -4.50
CA HIS A 131 26.04 5.11 -3.64
C HIS A 131 25.83 5.80 -2.28
N ASP A 132 24.74 6.54 -2.10
CA ASP A 132 24.36 7.17 -0.83
C ASP A 132 23.18 6.43 -0.21
N GLU A 133 23.32 6.01 1.05
CA GLU A 133 22.31 5.20 1.75
C GLU A 133 20.97 5.92 1.91
N LYS A 134 20.99 7.23 2.23
CA LYS A 134 19.77 8.02 2.43
C LYS A 134 19.03 8.22 1.10
N LEU A 135 19.76 8.52 0.03
CA LEU A 135 19.19 8.63 -1.32
C LEU A 135 18.67 7.29 -1.82
N GLN A 136 19.32 6.19 -1.49
CA GLN A 136 18.84 4.85 -1.82
C GLN A 136 17.54 4.53 -1.10
N ARG A 137 17.40 4.89 0.17
CA ARG A 137 16.13 4.74 0.92
C ARG A 137 15.02 5.57 0.29
N LEU A 138 15.29 6.82 -0.12
CA LEU A 138 14.34 7.66 -0.85
C LEU A 138 13.94 7.04 -2.19
N TYR A 139 14.89 6.45 -2.90
CA TYR A 139 14.61 5.78 -4.17
C TYR A 139 13.67 4.58 -4.00
N ASN A 140 13.86 3.79 -2.95
CA ASN A 140 13.05 2.59 -2.69
C ASN A 140 11.55 2.91 -2.51
N ILE A 141 11.24 4.10 -2.00
CA ILE A 141 9.85 4.53 -1.75
C ILE A 141 9.20 5.25 -2.95
N ILE A 142 9.88 5.43 -4.06
CA ILE A 142 9.33 6.14 -5.25
C ILE A 142 8.02 5.47 -5.71
N THR A 143 7.98 4.13 -5.73
CA THR A 143 6.78 3.40 -6.19
C THR A 143 5.53 3.71 -5.34
N PRO A 144 5.53 3.56 -4.00
CA PRO A 144 4.37 3.95 -3.20
C PRO A 144 4.12 5.46 -3.22
N LEU A 145 5.14 6.30 -3.33
CA LEU A 145 4.94 7.75 -3.47
C LEU A 145 4.24 8.13 -4.78
N THR A 146 4.55 7.43 -5.87
CA THR A 146 3.83 7.63 -7.13
C THR A 146 2.35 7.29 -6.99
N LYS A 147 2.01 6.19 -6.30
CA LYS A 147 0.61 5.84 -6.00
C LYS A 147 -0.07 6.89 -5.12
N LEU A 148 0.65 7.43 -4.12
CA LEU A 148 0.13 8.50 -3.27
C LEU A 148 -0.10 9.80 -4.06
N ASP A 149 0.81 10.14 -4.95
CA ASP A 149 0.69 11.32 -5.81
C ASP A 149 -0.50 11.20 -6.79
N GLU A 150 -0.76 9.98 -7.25
CA GLU A 150 -1.93 9.67 -8.06
C GLU A 150 -3.26 9.75 -7.29
N MET A 151 -3.28 9.70 -5.95
CA MET A 151 -4.50 9.95 -5.19
C MET A 151 -4.92 11.40 -5.35
N VAL A 152 -6.18 11.61 -5.73
CA VAL A 152 -6.75 12.95 -5.95
C VAL A 152 -6.89 13.68 -4.61
N GLY A 153 -6.59 14.96 -4.59
CA GLY A 153 -6.57 15.76 -3.39
C GLY A 153 -5.46 15.33 -2.43
N LEU A 154 -5.73 15.36 -1.14
CA LEU A 154 -4.79 14.95 -0.07
C LEU A 154 -3.55 15.84 0.03
N ASP A 155 -3.60 17.09 -0.40
CA ASP A 155 -2.40 17.94 -0.48
C ASP A 155 -1.74 18.11 0.89
N GLN A 156 -2.52 18.37 1.95
CA GLN A 156 -2.01 18.46 3.32
C GLN A 156 -1.40 17.12 3.78
N VAL A 157 -2.07 16.01 3.48
CA VAL A 157 -1.57 14.66 3.83
C VAL A 157 -0.26 14.36 3.11
N LYS A 158 -0.15 14.71 1.82
CA LYS A 158 1.08 14.55 1.03
C LYS A 158 2.23 15.38 1.60
N GLU A 159 1.96 16.58 2.05
CA GLU A 159 2.95 17.44 2.71
C GLU A 159 3.41 16.84 4.05
N ASP A 160 2.48 16.37 4.86
CA ASP A 160 2.81 15.77 6.17
C ASP A 160 3.56 14.44 6.00
N ILE A 161 3.21 13.62 5.00
CA ILE A 161 3.97 12.41 4.64
C ILE A 161 5.41 12.77 4.25
N PHE A 162 5.63 13.84 3.49
CA PHE A 162 6.98 14.29 3.17
C PHE A 162 7.79 14.58 4.44
N LYS A 163 7.21 15.31 5.41
CA LYS A 163 7.85 15.60 6.70
C LYS A 163 8.17 14.33 7.49
N VAL A 164 7.23 13.38 7.53
CA VAL A 164 7.40 12.08 8.17
C VAL A 164 8.55 11.28 7.53
N ILE A 165 8.60 11.22 6.20
CA ILE A 165 9.68 10.53 5.47
C ILE A 165 11.04 11.16 5.81
N VAL A 166 11.14 12.49 5.74
CA VAL A 166 12.38 13.20 6.07
C VAL A 166 12.82 12.90 7.49
N TYR A 167 11.89 12.91 8.45
CA TYR A 167 12.18 12.59 9.84
C TYR A 167 12.77 11.18 9.98
N TRP A 168 12.14 10.16 9.41
CA TRP A 168 12.58 8.77 9.52
C TRP A 168 13.88 8.46 8.77
N ILE A 169 14.16 9.18 7.69
CA ILE A 169 15.47 9.08 7.01
C ILE A 169 16.59 9.66 7.85
N GLN A 170 16.32 10.74 8.58
CA GLN A 170 17.32 11.34 9.46
C GLN A 170 17.51 10.55 10.77
N ASN A 171 16.46 9.89 11.25
CA ASN A 171 16.41 9.24 12.57
C ASN A 171 15.99 7.77 12.47
N PRO A 172 16.74 6.91 11.75
CA PRO A 172 16.31 5.52 11.47
C PRO A 172 16.25 4.62 12.72
N HIS A 173 16.86 5.03 13.83
CA HIS A 173 16.96 4.26 15.08
C HIS A 173 16.18 4.91 16.23
N THR A 174 15.26 5.81 15.93
CA THR A 174 14.43 6.45 16.97
C THR A 174 13.59 5.44 17.75
N ASP A 175 13.27 5.77 19.00
CA ASP A 175 12.42 4.97 19.87
C ASP A 175 10.96 5.46 19.88
N GLU A 176 10.48 5.98 18.77
CA GLU A 176 9.14 6.52 18.65
C GLU A 176 8.09 5.50 18.24
N TYR A 177 6.83 5.85 18.50
CA TYR A 177 5.68 5.05 18.08
C TYR A 177 5.47 5.17 16.57
N LEU A 178 5.14 4.02 15.94
CA LEU A 178 4.76 3.95 14.52
C LEU A 178 3.25 4.04 14.30
N HIS A 179 2.47 3.97 15.40
CA HIS A 179 1.03 3.83 15.29
C HIS A 179 0.37 5.11 14.78
N THR A 180 -0.66 4.95 13.96
CA THR A 180 -1.20 6.02 13.13
C THR A 180 -2.73 6.06 13.19
N ILE A 181 -3.30 7.25 13.24
CA ILE A 181 -4.73 7.51 13.13
C ILE A 181 -4.99 8.06 11.71
N ILE A 182 -6.02 7.52 11.03
CA ILE A 182 -6.51 8.02 9.75
C ILE A 182 -7.98 8.38 9.91
N GLU A 183 -8.27 9.67 9.90
CA GLU A 183 -9.63 10.19 10.05
C GLU A 183 -10.19 10.66 8.71
N GLY A 184 -11.49 10.55 8.55
CA GLY A 184 -12.20 11.10 7.39
C GLY A 184 -13.54 10.41 7.13
N PRO A 185 -14.38 10.99 6.25
CA PRO A 185 -15.68 10.43 5.89
C PRO A 185 -15.58 9.11 5.14
N PRO A 186 -16.70 8.38 4.91
CA PRO A 186 -16.68 7.13 4.17
C PRO A 186 -16.30 7.37 2.70
N GLY A 187 -15.63 6.39 2.09
CA GLY A 187 -15.34 6.43 0.65
C GLY A 187 -14.27 7.45 0.20
N VAL A 188 -13.55 8.10 1.12
CA VAL A 188 -12.43 9.01 0.76
C VAL A 188 -11.10 8.29 0.52
N GLY A 189 -11.06 6.97 0.63
CA GLY A 189 -9.84 6.18 0.33
C GLY A 189 -8.94 5.92 1.53
N LYS A 190 -9.44 5.95 2.78
CA LYS A 190 -8.64 5.68 4.00
C LYS A 190 -7.87 4.36 3.94
N THR A 191 -8.52 3.29 3.49
CA THR A 191 -7.90 1.96 3.38
C THR A 191 -6.79 1.91 2.32
N GLU A 192 -7.01 2.56 1.17
CA GLU A 192 -5.99 2.66 0.11
C GLU A 192 -4.80 3.48 0.58
N PHE A 193 -5.04 4.61 1.23
CA PHE A 193 -3.99 5.42 1.84
C PHE A 193 -3.20 4.63 2.89
N ALA A 194 -3.88 3.86 3.77
CA ALA A 194 -3.22 3.03 4.78
C ALA A 194 -2.27 2.00 4.16
N LYS A 195 -2.68 1.35 3.05
CA LYS A 195 -1.83 0.39 2.31
C LYS A 195 -0.60 1.06 1.70
N ILE A 196 -0.76 2.24 1.12
CA ILE A 196 0.35 3.02 0.56
C ILE A 196 1.30 3.47 1.66
N TYR A 197 0.76 3.97 2.77
CA TYR A 197 1.54 4.39 3.94
C TYR A 197 2.36 3.25 4.54
N ALA A 198 1.74 2.07 4.69
CA ALA A 198 2.42 0.85 5.11
C ALA A 198 3.59 0.47 4.17
N ASP A 199 3.37 0.49 2.84
CA ASP A 199 4.41 0.16 1.85
C ASP A 199 5.60 1.15 1.90
N ILE A 200 5.35 2.43 2.21
CA ILE A 200 6.42 3.41 2.43
C ILE A 200 7.33 2.97 3.59
N PHE A 201 6.77 2.60 4.74
CA PHE A 201 7.53 2.21 5.94
C PHE A 201 8.29 0.88 5.78
N VAL A 202 7.70 -0.06 5.05
CA VAL A 202 8.38 -1.31 4.68
C VAL A 202 9.60 -1.02 3.80
N ARG A 203 9.44 -0.19 2.77
CA ARG A 203 10.53 0.14 1.83
C ARG A 203 11.59 1.07 2.41
N LEU A 204 11.25 1.86 3.41
CA LEU A 204 12.23 2.59 4.23
C LEU A 204 13.07 1.64 5.11
N GLY A 205 12.67 0.37 5.25
CA GLY A 205 13.33 -0.61 6.11
C GLY A 205 13.03 -0.43 7.60
N ILE A 206 11.96 0.30 7.94
CA ILE A 206 11.51 0.51 9.32
C ILE A 206 10.69 -0.69 9.79
N LEU A 207 9.79 -1.18 8.93
CA LEU A 207 9.06 -2.43 9.15
C LEU A 207 9.79 -3.59 8.49
N LYS A 208 9.76 -4.76 9.14
CA LYS A 208 10.50 -5.96 8.71
C LYS A 208 9.73 -6.81 7.69
N SER A 209 8.41 -6.62 7.61
CA SER A 209 7.51 -7.44 6.79
C SER A 209 6.52 -6.55 6.04
N SER A 210 6.21 -6.93 4.80
CA SER A 210 5.14 -6.32 4.01
C SER A 210 3.73 -6.83 4.37
N LYS A 211 3.61 -7.59 5.46
CA LYS A 211 2.33 -8.10 5.92
C LYS A 211 1.40 -6.95 6.30
N PHE A 212 0.22 -6.91 5.68
CA PHE A 212 -0.84 -5.97 5.99
C PHE A 212 -2.09 -6.76 6.35
N ILE A 213 -2.53 -6.65 7.61
CA ILE A 213 -3.70 -7.38 8.13
C ILE A 213 -4.80 -6.35 8.35
N GLU A 214 -5.85 -6.45 7.55
CA GLU A 214 -7.07 -5.69 7.75
C GLU A 214 -7.97 -6.45 8.72
N ILE A 215 -8.39 -5.77 9.78
CA ILE A 215 -9.20 -6.35 10.86
C ILE A 215 -10.42 -5.48 11.13
N LYS A 216 -11.45 -6.14 11.67
CA LYS A 216 -12.69 -5.52 12.12
C LYS A 216 -13.01 -5.96 13.55
N LYS A 217 -14.06 -5.38 14.15
CA LYS A 217 -14.54 -5.73 15.49
C LYS A 217 -14.69 -7.24 15.70
N ASP A 218 -15.31 -7.93 14.73
CA ASP A 218 -15.61 -9.36 14.82
C ASP A 218 -14.35 -10.25 14.83
N ASP A 219 -13.22 -9.74 14.35
CA ASP A 219 -11.94 -10.45 14.39
C ASP A 219 -11.31 -10.41 15.78
N LEU A 220 -11.55 -9.33 16.53
CA LEU A 220 -11.00 -9.07 17.85
C LEU A 220 -11.87 -9.67 18.97
N VAL A 221 -13.18 -9.49 18.88
CA VAL A 221 -14.12 -9.86 19.95
C VAL A 221 -14.49 -11.34 19.86
N ALA A 222 -14.42 -12.03 20.99
CA ALA A 222 -14.83 -13.42 21.11
C ALA A 222 -16.30 -13.53 21.55
N LYS A 223 -16.87 -14.74 21.40
CA LYS A 223 -18.27 -15.03 21.79
C LYS A 223 -18.48 -15.16 23.31
N TYR A 224 -17.40 -15.49 24.05
CA TYR A 224 -17.48 -15.77 25.47
C TYR A 224 -16.54 -14.84 26.26
N LEU A 225 -16.96 -14.48 27.48
CA LEU A 225 -16.16 -13.66 28.41
C LEU A 225 -14.80 -14.31 28.69
N GLY A 226 -13.75 -13.51 28.77
CA GLY A 226 -12.37 -13.97 29.02
C GLY A 226 -11.63 -14.51 27.81
N GLN A 227 -12.28 -14.67 26.66
CA GLN A 227 -11.62 -15.15 25.44
C GLN A 227 -11.18 -14.03 24.50
N THR A 228 -11.73 -12.83 24.69
CA THR A 228 -11.44 -11.67 23.85
C THR A 228 -9.99 -11.24 23.96
N SER A 229 -9.41 -11.17 25.17
CA SER A 229 -7.99 -10.84 25.35
C SER A 229 -7.08 -11.82 24.62
N HIS A 230 -7.35 -13.13 24.73
CA HIS A 230 -6.53 -14.15 24.09
C HIS A 230 -6.59 -14.04 22.56
N ARG A 231 -7.81 -13.93 22.00
CA ARG A 231 -8.04 -13.78 20.55
C ARG A 231 -7.39 -12.50 20.01
N THR A 232 -7.58 -11.38 20.72
CA THR A 232 -6.94 -10.10 20.37
C THR A 232 -5.42 -10.22 20.38
N LYS A 233 -4.85 -10.88 21.41
CA LYS A 233 -3.42 -11.14 21.52
C LYS A 233 -2.89 -11.93 20.33
N GLU A 234 -3.50 -13.07 20.00
CA GLU A 234 -3.09 -13.91 18.87
C GLU A 234 -3.08 -13.13 17.56
N LEU A 235 -4.12 -12.30 17.34
CA LEU A 235 -4.22 -11.47 16.16
C LEU A 235 -3.09 -10.42 16.11
N LEU A 236 -2.81 -9.73 17.22
CA LEU A 236 -1.73 -8.75 17.30
C LEU A 236 -0.37 -9.42 17.07
N GLU A 237 -0.11 -10.58 17.65
CA GLU A 237 1.12 -11.36 17.43
C GLU A 237 1.26 -11.78 15.96
N SER A 238 0.16 -12.13 15.31
CA SER A 238 0.16 -12.48 13.90
C SER A 238 0.60 -11.33 12.98
N GLY A 239 0.44 -10.08 13.41
CA GLY A 239 0.82 -8.87 12.69
C GLY A 239 2.23 -8.34 12.96
N MET A 240 3.00 -9.00 13.86
CA MET A 240 4.33 -8.53 14.20
C MET A 240 5.26 -8.41 12.99
N GLY A 241 6.04 -7.38 12.97
CA GLY A 241 6.93 -7.01 11.86
C GLY A 241 6.25 -6.24 10.72
N GLY A 242 4.93 -6.25 10.64
CA GLY A 242 4.14 -5.64 9.57
C GLY A 242 3.15 -4.57 10.09
N VAL A 243 1.99 -4.52 9.45
CA VAL A 243 0.93 -3.55 9.75
C VAL A 243 -0.38 -4.26 10.07
N ILE A 244 -1.03 -3.80 11.13
CA ILE A 244 -2.41 -4.16 11.47
C ILE A 244 -3.26 -2.91 11.24
N PHE A 245 -4.28 -3.03 10.42
CA PHE A 245 -5.20 -1.95 10.07
C PHE A 245 -6.59 -2.27 10.61
N LEU A 246 -7.04 -1.48 11.57
CA LEU A 246 -8.38 -1.56 12.14
C LEU A 246 -9.26 -0.52 11.46
N ASP A 247 -10.10 -0.99 10.53
CA ASP A 247 -11.09 -0.12 9.88
C ASP A 247 -12.32 0.03 10.76
N GLU A 248 -12.96 1.19 10.68
CA GLU A 248 -14.14 1.53 11.48
C GLU A 248 -13.93 1.25 12.98
N ALA A 249 -12.75 1.65 13.52
CA ALA A 249 -12.34 1.34 14.89
C ALA A 249 -13.36 1.79 15.95
N TYR A 250 -14.20 2.78 15.65
CA TYR A 250 -15.32 3.20 16.49
C TYR A 250 -16.36 2.08 16.71
N SER A 251 -16.47 1.13 15.79
CA SER A 251 -17.40 -0.01 15.93
C SER A 251 -17.00 -0.94 17.06
N LEU A 252 -15.73 -0.93 17.47
CA LEU A 252 -15.23 -1.78 18.56
C LEU A 252 -15.86 -1.42 19.90
N GLY A 253 -16.16 -0.14 20.14
CA GLY A 253 -16.81 0.33 21.37
C GLY A 253 -18.19 0.94 21.13
N ASN A 254 -18.80 1.42 22.19
CA ASN A 254 -20.01 2.23 22.14
C ASN A 254 -19.83 3.50 22.99
N ALA A 255 -20.62 4.53 22.67
CA ALA A 255 -20.53 5.82 23.38
C ALA A 255 -20.89 5.71 24.88
N GLU A 256 -21.61 4.67 25.30
CA GLU A 256 -21.98 4.42 26.70
C GLU A 256 -20.88 3.76 27.51
N GLY A 257 -19.81 3.23 26.86
CA GLY A 257 -18.68 2.60 27.55
C GLY A 257 -19.00 1.28 28.26
N ARG A 258 -20.15 0.67 27.97
CA ARG A 258 -20.67 -0.51 28.71
C ARG A 258 -20.33 -1.86 28.08
N ASP A 259 -19.67 -1.86 26.92
CA ASP A 259 -19.25 -3.10 26.23
C ASP A 259 -17.98 -3.66 26.87
N SER A 260 -18.13 -4.64 27.77
CA SER A 260 -17.02 -5.28 28.47
C SER A 260 -16.05 -6.01 27.53
N PHE A 261 -16.56 -6.59 26.43
CA PHE A 261 -15.73 -7.28 25.45
C PHE A 261 -14.88 -6.27 24.66
N ALA A 262 -15.49 -5.15 24.27
CA ALA A 262 -14.76 -4.07 23.62
C ALA A 262 -13.65 -3.52 24.51
N LYS A 263 -13.93 -3.31 25.79
CA LYS A 263 -12.94 -2.85 26.77
C LYS A 263 -11.78 -3.82 26.88
N GLU A 264 -12.04 -5.12 26.98
CA GLU A 264 -11.03 -6.18 27.08
C GLU A 264 -10.11 -6.18 25.84
N ALA A 265 -10.66 -6.03 24.62
CA ALA A 265 -9.91 -5.90 23.39
C ALA A 265 -9.05 -4.62 23.36
N ILE A 266 -9.64 -3.47 23.71
CA ILE A 266 -8.96 -2.16 23.70
C ILE A 266 -7.82 -2.13 24.74
N ASP A 267 -8.00 -2.71 25.90
CA ASP A 267 -6.95 -2.77 26.93
C ASP A 267 -5.78 -3.64 26.46
N MET A 268 -6.05 -4.78 25.81
CA MET A 268 -5.03 -5.62 25.19
C MET A 268 -4.28 -4.88 24.07
N ILE A 269 -4.99 -4.19 23.19
CA ILE A 269 -4.38 -3.34 22.15
C ILE A 269 -3.47 -2.30 22.80
N ASN A 270 -3.97 -1.55 23.81
CA ASN A 270 -3.21 -0.50 24.48
C ASN A 270 -1.92 -1.02 25.14
N GLN A 271 -1.95 -2.23 25.70
CA GLN A 271 -0.77 -2.90 26.24
C GLN A 271 0.25 -3.17 25.16
N TYR A 272 -0.16 -3.81 24.04
CA TYR A 272 0.73 -4.16 22.94
C TYR A 272 1.34 -2.94 22.26
N LEU A 273 0.56 -1.88 22.05
CA LEU A 273 1.06 -0.63 21.48
C LEU A 273 2.19 -0.03 22.36
N SER A 274 2.16 -0.25 23.65
CA SER A 274 3.19 0.25 24.58
C SER A 274 4.42 -0.65 24.65
N GLU A 275 4.22 -1.97 24.76
CA GLU A 275 5.29 -2.95 24.97
C GLU A 275 6.03 -3.29 23.67
N ARG A 276 5.35 -3.22 22.53
CA ARG A 276 5.84 -3.65 21.21
C ARG A 276 5.87 -2.50 20.19
N LYS A 277 6.07 -1.27 20.64
CA LYS A 277 5.93 -0.04 19.84
C LYS A 277 6.74 0.02 18.55
N LYS A 278 7.84 -0.76 18.44
CA LYS A 278 8.73 -0.85 17.27
C LYS A 278 8.52 -2.10 16.43
N ASP A 279 7.82 -3.08 16.98
CA ASP A 279 7.75 -4.39 16.36
C ASP A 279 6.70 -4.44 15.25
N PHE A 280 5.74 -3.51 15.23
CA PHE A 280 4.68 -3.43 14.24
C PHE A 280 4.09 -2.02 14.18
N MET A 281 3.36 -1.75 13.12
CA MET A 281 2.55 -0.54 12.99
C MET A 281 1.08 -0.89 13.18
N PHE A 282 0.39 -0.15 14.04
CA PHE A 282 -1.06 -0.26 14.21
C PHE A 282 -1.72 1.00 13.64
N ILE A 283 -2.62 0.81 12.69
CA ILE A 283 -3.35 1.90 12.05
C ILE A 283 -4.82 1.77 12.41
N VAL A 284 -5.41 2.84 12.93
CA VAL A 284 -6.86 2.93 13.15
C VAL A 284 -7.48 3.91 12.17
N ALA A 285 -8.63 3.54 11.60
CA ALA A 285 -9.37 4.41 10.71
C ALA A 285 -10.82 4.57 11.16
N GLY A 286 -11.39 5.76 10.92
CA GLY A 286 -12.77 6.06 11.25
C GLY A 286 -13.11 7.54 11.13
N TYR A 287 -14.31 7.90 11.63
CA TYR A 287 -14.72 9.30 11.78
C TYR A 287 -14.10 9.89 13.04
N SER A 288 -13.65 11.13 12.99
CA SER A 288 -12.97 11.79 14.11
C SER A 288 -13.78 11.72 15.41
N ASP A 289 -15.04 12.16 15.36
CA ASP A 289 -15.92 12.23 16.54
C ASP A 289 -16.24 10.84 17.11
N ASP A 290 -16.44 9.87 16.23
CA ASP A 290 -16.77 8.50 16.64
C ASP A 290 -15.55 7.79 17.21
N LEU A 291 -14.36 8.01 16.65
CA LEU A 291 -13.11 7.50 17.21
C LEU A 291 -12.87 8.05 18.62
N GLU A 292 -13.10 9.34 18.85
CA GLU A 292 -12.95 9.95 20.17
C GLU A 292 -13.94 9.36 21.20
N LYS A 293 -15.22 9.24 20.81
CA LYS A 293 -16.30 8.80 21.70
C LYS A 293 -16.32 7.30 21.95
N CYS A 294 -16.02 6.50 20.89
CA CYS A 294 -16.27 5.05 20.92
C CYS A 294 -14.97 4.21 20.99
N PHE A 295 -13.79 4.80 20.72
CA PHE A 295 -12.52 4.07 20.76
C PHE A 295 -11.55 4.65 21.79
N PHE A 296 -11.22 5.93 21.69
CA PHE A 296 -10.25 6.55 22.60
C PHE A 296 -10.80 6.84 23.99
N ALA A 297 -12.13 7.01 24.14
CA ALA A 297 -12.74 7.25 25.44
C ALA A 297 -12.60 6.07 26.43
N PHE A 298 -12.45 4.83 25.94
CA PHE A 298 -12.28 3.64 26.78
C PHE A 298 -10.97 3.66 27.59
N ASN A 299 -9.90 4.26 27.04
CA ASN A 299 -8.63 4.35 27.72
C ASN A 299 -7.94 5.68 27.38
N LYS A 300 -7.84 6.56 28.39
CA LYS A 300 -7.22 7.91 28.25
C LYS A 300 -5.76 7.89 27.78
N GLY A 301 -5.07 6.77 28.00
CA GLY A 301 -3.70 6.57 27.58
C GLY A 301 -3.54 6.15 26.13
N LEU A 302 -4.57 5.54 25.53
CA LEU A 302 -4.50 4.92 24.22
C LEU A 302 -4.09 5.90 23.11
N LYS A 303 -4.71 7.09 23.06
CA LYS A 303 -4.45 8.10 22.03
C LYS A 303 -2.99 8.55 21.97
N ARG A 304 -2.28 8.55 23.13
CA ARG A 304 -0.87 8.97 23.21
C ARG A 304 0.10 7.98 22.55
N ARG A 305 -0.34 6.77 22.17
CA ARG A 305 0.47 5.77 21.46
C ARG A 305 0.46 5.99 19.95
N PHE A 306 -0.41 6.86 19.46
CA PHE A 306 -0.50 7.19 18.06
C PHE A 306 0.27 8.48 17.80
N ALA A 307 1.48 8.33 17.25
CA ALA A 307 2.36 9.46 16.96
C ALA A 307 1.92 10.25 15.72
N HIS A 308 1.27 9.57 14.76
CA HIS A 308 0.87 10.15 13.51
C HIS A 308 -0.65 10.22 13.39
N LYS A 309 -1.15 11.33 12.88
CA LYS A 309 -2.57 11.55 12.62
C LYS A 309 -2.71 12.19 11.25
N PHE A 310 -3.48 11.58 10.37
CA PHE A 310 -3.83 12.10 9.06
C PHE A 310 -5.33 12.29 8.95
N THR A 311 -5.75 13.46 8.52
CA THR A 311 -7.16 13.77 8.28
C THR A 311 -7.38 13.86 6.77
N ILE A 312 -8.21 12.97 6.24
CA ILE A 312 -8.60 12.96 4.84
C ILE A 312 -9.94 13.69 4.74
N GLU A 313 -9.94 14.84 4.09
CA GLU A 313 -11.13 15.65 3.90
C GLU A 313 -12.07 15.08 2.84
N SER A 314 -13.29 15.61 2.80
CA SER A 314 -14.26 15.30 1.76
C SER A 314 -13.86 15.92 0.43
N TYR A 315 -14.10 15.23 -0.66
CA TYR A 315 -13.77 15.70 -2.00
C TYR A 315 -14.64 16.87 -2.47
N THR A 316 -14.01 17.80 -3.15
CA THR A 316 -14.69 18.85 -3.92
C THR A 316 -15.34 18.26 -5.18
N PRO A 317 -16.28 18.97 -5.83
CA PRO A 317 -16.84 18.52 -7.12
C PRO A 317 -15.77 18.30 -8.19
N GLU A 318 -14.76 19.16 -8.23
CA GLU A 318 -13.63 19.08 -9.17
C GLU A 318 -12.80 17.82 -8.93
N GLU A 319 -12.53 17.49 -7.67
CA GLU A 319 -11.80 16.28 -7.30
C GLU A 319 -12.62 15.01 -7.61
N LEU A 320 -13.93 15.02 -7.38
CA LEU A 320 -14.82 13.92 -7.78
C LEU A 320 -14.76 13.71 -9.30
N GLY A 321 -14.76 14.81 -10.08
CA GLY A 321 -14.58 14.78 -11.52
C GLY A 321 -13.25 14.13 -11.92
N GLN A 322 -12.15 14.48 -11.25
CA GLN A 322 -10.84 13.88 -11.51
C GLN A 322 -10.79 12.38 -11.17
N ILE A 323 -11.39 11.98 -10.04
CA ILE A 323 -11.51 10.56 -9.65
C ILE A 323 -12.30 9.80 -10.72
N PHE A 324 -13.43 10.35 -11.15
CA PHE A 324 -14.25 9.78 -12.21
C PHE A 324 -13.48 9.60 -13.52
N LEU A 325 -12.79 10.65 -14.00
CA LEU A 325 -12.00 10.60 -15.22
C LEU A 325 -10.91 9.53 -15.18
N ARG A 326 -10.22 9.39 -14.05
CA ARG A 326 -9.21 8.34 -13.85
C ARG A 326 -9.85 6.95 -13.92
N LYS A 327 -10.98 6.75 -13.24
CA LYS A 327 -11.69 5.46 -13.22
C LYS A 327 -12.17 5.06 -14.61
N ILE A 328 -12.77 6.00 -15.36
CA ILE A 328 -13.21 5.81 -16.75
C ILE A 328 -12.04 5.41 -17.65
N LYS A 329 -10.93 6.14 -17.56
CA LYS A 329 -9.70 5.86 -18.32
C LYS A 329 -9.14 4.46 -18.00
N THR A 330 -9.09 4.09 -16.74
CA THR A 330 -8.63 2.75 -16.30
C THR A 330 -9.51 1.64 -16.86
N CYS A 331 -10.82 1.87 -16.99
CA CYS A 331 -11.76 0.93 -17.60
C CYS A 331 -11.70 0.93 -19.15
N GLY A 332 -10.86 1.76 -19.75
CA GLY A 332 -10.68 1.85 -21.20
C GLY A 332 -11.85 2.51 -21.94
N TYR A 333 -12.65 3.32 -21.22
CA TYR A 333 -13.72 4.13 -21.82
C TYR A 333 -13.22 5.54 -22.15
N THR A 334 -13.91 6.17 -23.10
CA THR A 334 -13.70 7.56 -23.51
C THR A 334 -14.98 8.35 -23.33
N LEU A 335 -14.87 9.66 -23.11
CA LEU A 335 -16.00 10.55 -22.97
C LEU A 335 -16.21 11.34 -24.26
N ASP A 336 -17.47 11.61 -24.58
CA ASP A 336 -17.84 12.56 -25.62
C ASP A 336 -17.36 13.97 -25.22
N LYS A 337 -16.88 14.73 -26.20
CA LYS A 337 -16.32 16.07 -26.01
C LYS A 337 -17.34 17.10 -25.51
N SER A 338 -18.63 16.84 -25.69
CA SER A 338 -19.72 17.71 -25.22
C SER A 338 -19.97 17.61 -23.72
N ILE A 339 -19.37 16.64 -23.01
CA ILE A 339 -19.57 16.42 -21.57
C ILE A 339 -18.65 17.39 -20.80
N ASP A 340 -19.28 18.32 -20.11
CA ASP A 340 -18.61 19.19 -19.14
C ASP A 340 -18.64 18.52 -17.76
N ILE A 341 -17.50 17.90 -17.40
CA ILE A 341 -17.34 17.13 -16.16
C ILE A 341 -17.46 18.02 -14.92
N ASP A 342 -16.87 19.21 -14.93
CA ASP A 342 -16.88 20.11 -13.78
C ASP A 342 -18.30 20.60 -13.50
N LYS A 343 -19.03 20.98 -14.55
CA LYS A 343 -20.44 21.37 -14.42
C LYS A 343 -21.30 20.22 -13.93
N PHE A 344 -21.06 18.99 -14.45
CA PHE A 344 -21.80 17.80 -14.07
C PHE A 344 -21.66 17.50 -12.58
N PHE A 345 -20.43 17.45 -12.06
CA PHE A 345 -20.20 17.13 -10.64
C PHE A 345 -20.62 18.27 -9.72
N LYS A 346 -20.50 19.54 -10.13
CA LYS A 346 -21.07 20.68 -9.37
C LYS A 346 -22.57 20.56 -9.21
N THR A 347 -23.27 20.21 -10.30
CA THR A 347 -24.73 20.06 -10.29
C THR A 347 -25.20 18.88 -9.44
N HIS A 348 -24.46 17.77 -9.45
CA HIS A 348 -24.89 16.52 -8.83
C HIS A 348 -24.13 16.14 -7.55
N LYS A 349 -23.35 17.06 -6.95
CA LYS A 349 -22.52 16.80 -5.77
C LYS A 349 -23.27 16.07 -4.65
N ALA A 350 -24.52 16.47 -4.38
CA ALA A 350 -25.33 15.92 -3.32
C ALA A 350 -25.63 14.41 -3.45
N ARG A 351 -25.44 13.81 -4.65
CA ARG A 351 -25.64 12.38 -4.88
C ARG A 351 -24.43 11.52 -4.56
N PHE A 352 -23.25 12.14 -4.35
CA PHE A 352 -21.99 11.46 -4.06
C PHE A 352 -21.65 11.54 -2.57
N VAL A 353 -22.54 11.01 -1.72
CA VAL A 353 -22.42 11.06 -0.26
C VAL A 353 -21.22 10.22 0.24
N SER A 354 -21.01 9.06 -0.37
CA SER A 354 -19.85 8.17 -0.09
C SER A 354 -18.72 8.36 -1.10
N PHE A 355 -18.61 9.55 -1.67
CA PHE A 355 -17.49 9.99 -2.52
C PHE A 355 -17.00 8.94 -3.51
N GLY A 356 -15.80 8.37 -3.29
CA GLY A 356 -15.17 7.38 -4.18
C GLY A 356 -16.01 6.11 -4.36
N GLY A 357 -16.72 5.67 -3.32
CA GLY A 357 -17.63 4.53 -3.39
C GLY A 357 -18.82 4.78 -4.33
N ASP A 358 -19.37 5.99 -4.30
CA ASP A 358 -20.48 6.36 -5.19
C ASP A 358 -19.99 6.63 -6.62
N ILE A 359 -18.76 7.15 -6.80
CA ILE A 359 -18.12 7.22 -8.12
C ILE A 359 -17.99 5.82 -8.72
N GLU A 360 -17.61 4.82 -7.94
CA GLU A 360 -17.48 3.45 -8.43
C GLU A 360 -18.84 2.86 -8.88
N LYS A 361 -19.88 3.04 -8.09
CA LYS A 361 -21.24 2.67 -8.45
C LYS A 361 -21.69 3.40 -9.72
N PHE A 362 -21.45 4.71 -9.80
CA PHE A 362 -21.81 5.55 -10.94
C PHE A 362 -21.13 5.08 -12.23
N VAL A 363 -19.82 4.80 -12.18
CA VAL A 363 -19.08 4.25 -13.31
C VAL A 363 -19.67 2.91 -13.76
N ASN A 364 -20.08 2.04 -12.83
CA ASN A 364 -20.69 0.77 -13.17
C ASN A 364 -22.06 0.95 -13.84
N TYR A 365 -22.90 1.87 -13.34
CA TYR A 365 -24.17 2.18 -13.99
C TYR A 365 -23.97 2.73 -15.41
N ILE A 366 -23.00 3.64 -15.59
CA ILE A 366 -22.65 4.16 -16.92
C ILE A 366 -22.25 3.03 -17.87
N LYS A 367 -21.42 2.09 -17.41
CA LYS A 367 -21.03 0.94 -18.24
C LYS A 367 -22.24 0.12 -18.71
N TYR A 368 -23.20 -0.11 -17.82
CA TYR A 368 -24.42 -0.86 -18.15
C TYR A 368 -25.30 -0.10 -19.14
N ASP A 369 -25.55 1.20 -18.91
CA ASP A 369 -26.39 2.02 -19.78
C ASP A 369 -25.78 2.20 -21.16
N GLN A 370 -24.48 2.50 -21.23
CA GLN A 370 -23.69 2.59 -22.44
C GLN A 370 -23.72 1.26 -23.23
N SER A 371 -23.52 0.12 -22.54
CA SER A 371 -23.56 -1.20 -23.17
C SER A 371 -24.94 -1.51 -23.73
N LEU A 372 -26.01 -1.18 -23.01
CA LEU A 372 -27.39 -1.37 -23.47
C LEU A 372 -27.70 -0.50 -24.70
N ARG A 373 -27.27 0.76 -24.70
CA ARG A 373 -27.40 1.66 -25.85
C ARG A 373 -26.66 1.11 -27.09
N CYS A 374 -25.42 0.71 -26.91
CA CYS A 374 -24.59 0.15 -27.98
C CYS A 374 -25.18 -1.16 -28.52
N PHE A 375 -25.68 -2.04 -27.67
CA PHE A 375 -26.35 -3.27 -28.07
C PHE A 375 -27.59 -3.01 -28.96
N LYS A 376 -28.46 -2.08 -28.53
CA LYS A 376 -29.66 -1.69 -29.31
C LYS A 376 -29.31 -1.10 -30.68
N SER A 377 -28.18 -0.42 -30.81
CA SER A 377 -27.72 0.19 -32.04
C SER A 377 -26.82 -0.72 -32.88
N ASN A 378 -26.52 -1.94 -32.37
CA ASN A 378 -25.57 -2.89 -32.99
C ASN A 378 -24.19 -2.28 -33.27
N ILE A 379 -23.69 -1.45 -32.29
CA ILE A 379 -22.42 -0.76 -32.40
C ILE A 379 -21.51 -1.26 -31.29
N LEU A 380 -20.25 -1.54 -31.61
CA LEU A 380 -19.19 -1.78 -30.60
C LEU A 380 -18.46 -0.46 -30.36
N SER A 381 -18.70 0.15 -29.23
CA SER A 381 -18.06 1.41 -28.83
C SER A 381 -17.81 1.45 -27.31
N LYS A 382 -16.79 2.17 -26.91
CA LYS A 382 -16.53 2.51 -25.48
C LYS A 382 -16.69 4.02 -25.22
N LEU A 383 -17.39 4.71 -26.13
CA LEU A 383 -17.71 6.12 -25.98
C LEU A 383 -18.91 6.30 -25.06
N ILE A 384 -18.75 7.08 -24.03
CA ILE A 384 -19.80 7.53 -23.10
C ILE A 384 -20.33 8.88 -23.64
N ILE A 385 -21.64 8.98 -23.77
CA ILE A 385 -22.33 10.20 -24.21
C ILE A 385 -23.12 10.83 -23.05
N PRO A 386 -23.57 12.09 -23.17
CA PRO A 386 -24.29 12.77 -22.10
C PRO A 386 -25.51 12.00 -21.56
N GLU A 387 -26.25 11.33 -22.44
CA GLU A 387 -27.43 10.55 -22.09
C GLU A 387 -27.10 9.38 -21.18
N ASP A 388 -25.97 8.69 -21.40
CA ASP A 388 -25.51 7.59 -20.53
C ASP A 388 -25.28 8.12 -19.09
N MET A 389 -24.66 9.29 -18.95
CA MET A 389 -24.41 9.92 -17.66
C MET A 389 -25.71 10.36 -16.98
N GLN A 390 -26.63 10.98 -17.74
CA GLN A 390 -27.91 11.45 -17.19
C GLN A 390 -28.79 10.30 -16.72
N THR A 391 -28.84 9.20 -17.49
CA THR A 391 -29.60 8.01 -17.07
C THR A 391 -28.99 7.37 -15.84
N SER A 392 -27.67 7.26 -15.81
CA SER A 392 -26.95 6.59 -14.71
C SER A 392 -27.00 7.37 -13.41
N ILE A 393 -26.96 8.73 -13.45
CA ILE A 393 -26.99 9.53 -12.23
C ILE A 393 -28.31 9.42 -11.47
N THR A 394 -29.42 9.15 -12.18
CA THR A 394 -30.73 8.96 -11.53
C THR A 394 -30.79 7.69 -10.68
N LYS A 395 -29.92 6.71 -10.96
CA LYS A 395 -29.83 5.45 -10.24
C LYS A 395 -29.04 5.56 -8.92
N LEU A 396 -28.25 6.61 -8.76
CA LEU A 396 -27.65 6.93 -7.46
C LEU A 396 -28.75 7.45 -6.51
N SER A 397 -28.78 6.90 -5.31
CA SER A 397 -29.72 7.30 -4.26
C SER A 397 -29.64 8.82 -4.05
N GLN A 398 -30.79 9.47 -3.94
CA GLN A 398 -30.81 10.81 -3.37
C GLN A 398 -30.50 10.70 -1.88
N PRO A 399 -29.73 11.63 -1.28
CA PRO A 399 -29.62 11.66 0.16
C PRO A 399 -31.04 11.77 0.73
N GLU A 400 -31.41 10.85 1.63
CA GLU A 400 -32.63 10.97 2.38
C GLU A 400 -32.55 12.30 3.14
N ILE A 401 -33.34 13.27 2.74
CA ILE A 401 -33.56 14.46 3.55
C ILE A 401 -34.32 13.97 4.77
N TYR A 402 -33.63 13.77 5.90
CA TYR A 402 -34.28 13.49 7.17
C TYR A 402 -35.27 14.64 7.44
N GLN A 403 -36.53 14.40 7.18
CA GLN A 403 -37.62 15.23 7.66
C GLN A 403 -37.96 14.68 9.03
N PRO A 404 -37.69 15.43 10.12
CA PRO A 404 -38.16 15.01 11.43
C PRO A 404 -39.70 14.84 11.35
N PRO A 405 -40.24 13.79 12.00
CA PRO A 405 -41.70 13.59 12.01
C PRO A 405 -42.39 14.87 12.44
N ALA A 406 -43.38 15.32 11.65
CA ALA A 406 -44.17 16.48 12.00
C ALA A 406 -44.84 16.20 13.36
N GLY A 407 -44.40 16.92 14.41
CA GLY A 407 -44.96 16.77 15.76
C GLY A 407 -43.95 16.66 16.91
N MET A 408 -42.63 16.78 16.67
CA MET A 408 -41.64 16.70 17.77
C MET A 408 -41.27 18.07 18.38
N TYR A 409 -42.07 19.10 18.18
CA TYR A 409 -41.98 20.36 18.92
C TYR A 409 -43.35 20.65 19.52
N VAL A 410 -43.64 20.13 20.71
CA VAL A 410 -44.55 20.71 21.69
C VAL A 410 -43.87 20.68 23.05
#